data_679b2c21c99cf9c2dcbea0ea617130cf
#
_entry.id   679b2c21c99cf9c2dcbea0ea617130cf
#
_cell.length_a   1.000
_cell.length_b   1.000
_cell.length_c   1.000
_cell.angle_alpha   90.00
_cell.angle_beta   90.00
_cell.angle_gamma   90.00
#
_symmetry.space_group_name_H-M   'P 1'
#
loop_
_entity.id
_entity.type
_entity.pdbx_description
1 polymer ?
#
loop_
_entity_poly.entity_id
_entity_poly.type
_entity_poly.pdbx_seq_one_letter_code
_entity_poly.pdbx_strand_id
1 'polypeptide(L)'
;MKKVSFILGALVSVSGCTTDDLNADDVELSTSSSELGLRWLPNNLPIVNTLGFSETFSTEGRVELRNEFFDEFGTNDRTCGSCHKVTEGWTISAAHTRLLFELTRGRDPLFRTNDGTNSPNADVSTLSARRSAYSMLLSRGTIRVGIGMPANANFELVSVDDPYNFASAAELSMFRRPLPAANLTAIPTVMWDGRVTGATINDALKDQANGATQGHAAAPNPLNDVTRQQIVDFETGLFNAQAYTWGIGFLDANGAGGRAETLAAQNVEFTTVIPTRDARRWNLFDSWQNSTDPDRRAVYRGQELFNTRPHVNDANGNPRPEFTCTNCHTVQNFGTDLAGRFFNIIDTPTVALRRSPDQPLYTFRYTGPPITNAGGVVTTPTGATIQITDPGRALITGQWRDMGRFKVPSIRGLAARAPYFHDGSANTLLDIVKAYETFQGFVFTPEEEADLVAFLSAL
;
A
#
# COMPACT_ATOMS: atom_id res chain seq x y z
N MET A 1 -6.05 -24.53 29.52
CA MET A 1 -4.96 -24.45 28.53
C MET A 1 -5.53 -24.82 27.16
N LYS A 2 -5.88 -23.81 26.36
CA LYS A 2 -6.33 -24.04 24.98
C LYS A 2 -5.09 -24.25 24.11
N LYS A 3 -5.02 -25.38 23.42
CA LYS A 3 -3.93 -25.65 22.46
C LYS A 3 -4.07 -24.65 21.30
N VAL A 4 -3.11 -23.78 21.14
CA VAL A 4 -2.97 -22.91 19.95
C VAL A 4 -2.24 -23.75 18.90
N SER A 5 -2.95 -24.11 17.84
CA SER A 5 -2.33 -24.75 16.67
C SER A 5 -1.75 -23.66 15.78
N PHE A 6 -0.43 -23.67 15.61
CA PHE A 6 0.28 -22.80 14.69
C PHE A 6 0.23 -23.40 13.29
N ILE A 7 -0.24 -22.65 12.29
CA ILE A 7 0.01 -22.97 10.89
C ILE A 7 1.29 -22.20 10.53
N LEU A 8 2.41 -22.91 10.56
CA LEU A 8 3.69 -22.44 10.04
C LEU A 8 3.57 -22.34 8.51
N GLY A 9 4.06 -21.25 7.94
CA GLY A 9 4.13 -21.10 6.48
C GLY A 9 4.79 -22.33 5.85
N ALA A 10 4.26 -22.77 4.72
CA ALA A 10 4.53 -24.00 4.00
C ALA A 10 5.93 -24.58 4.20
N LEU A 11 6.07 -25.54 5.11
CA LEU A 11 7.16 -26.51 5.09
C LEU A 11 6.80 -27.54 4.02
N VAL A 12 7.46 -27.45 2.88
CA VAL A 12 7.47 -28.54 1.89
C VAL A 12 8.24 -29.68 2.51
N SER A 13 7.53 -30.67 3.03
CA SER A 13 8.13 -31.96 3.37
C SER A 13 8.34 -32.73 2.06
N VAL A 14 9.54 -32.67 1.53
CA VAL A 14 9.99 -33.60 0.48
C VAL A 14 10.29 -34.93 1.16
N SER A 15 9.32 -35.85 1.13
CA SER A 15 9.60 -37.25 1.41
C SER A 15 10.39 -37.80 0.22
N GLY A 16 11.60 -38.27 0.52
CA GLY A 16 12.49 -38.83 -0.48
C GLY A 16 11.87 -40.01 -1.22
N CYS A 17 11.87 -39.90 -2.54
CA CYS A 17 11.89 -41.03 -3.47
C CYS A 17 12.95 -40.75 -4.52
N THR A 18 13.68 -41.79 -4.82
CA THR A 18 14.83 -41.98 -5.68
C THR A 18 14.81 -41.18 -6.98
N THR A 19 15.98 -40.60 -7.29
CA THR A 19 16.38 -40.01 -8.55
C THR A 19 16.18 -41.01 -9.69
N ASP A 20 15.21 -40.75 -10.58
CA ASP A 20 15.27 -41.02 -12.01
C ASP A 20 14.13 -40.27 -12.71
N ASP A 21 14.53 -39.42 -13.67
CA ASP A 21 13.72 -38.83 -14.74
C ASP A 21 12.39 -38.14 -14.37
N LEU A 22 12.45 -37.06 -13.60
CA LEU A 22 11.41 -36.04 -13.64
C LEU A 22 11.87 -34.91 -14.57
N ASN A 23 11.26 -34.82 -15.73
CA ASN A 23 11.29 -33.63 -16.57
C ASN A 23 10.77 -32.47 -15.73
N ALA A 24 11.61 -31.45 -15.49
CA ALA A 24 11.31 -30.29 -14.67
C ALA A 24 10.21 -29.38 -15.26
N ASP A 25 9.60 -29.79 -16.36
CA ASP A 25 8.58 -29.01 -17.08
C ASP A 25 7.13 -29.35 -16.70
N ASP A 26 6.89 -30.39 -15.88
CA ASP A 26 5.53 -30.87 -15.56
C ASP A 26 5.08 -30.63 -14.10
N VAL A 27 5.82 -29.85 -13.31
CA VAL A 27 5.35 -29.47 -11.97
C VAL A 27 4.68 -28.11 -12.06
N GLU A 28 3.40 -28.07 -12.36
CA GLU A 28 2.53 -26.92 -12.08
C GLU A 28 2.40 -26.75 -10.56
N LEU A 29 3.28 -25.94 -9.97
CA LEU A 29 3.10 -25.42 -8.62
C LEU A 29 2.34 -24.10 -8.70
N SER A 30 1.03 -24.18 -8.72
CA SER A 30 0.18 -23.03 -8.56
C SER A 30 0.11 -22.66 -7.07
N THR A 31 0.21 -21.39 -6.71
CA THR A 31 0.29 -20.91 -5.32
C THR A 31 -0.91 -20.07 -4.92
N SER A 32 -2.05 -20.29 -5.56
CA SER A 32 -3.30 -19.68 -5.13
C SER A 32 -3.80 -20.36 -3.85
N SER A 33 -4.54 -19.65 -3.01
CA SER A 33 -5.18 -20.20 -1.81
C SER A 33 -6.10 -21.39 -2.11
N SER A 34 -6.55 -21.53 -3.36
CA SER A 34 -7.31 -22.67 -3.88
C SER A 34 -6.53 -23.99 -3.85
N GLU A 35 -5.19 -23.96 -3.84
CA GLU A 35 -4.35 -25.16 -3.90
C GLU A 35 -4.14 -25.83 -2.56
N LEU A 36 -4.22 -25.10 -1.46
CA LEU A 36 -4.26 -25.70 -0.13
C LEU A 36 -5.60 -26.42 0.11
N GLY A 37 -6.53 -26.39 -0.85
CA GLY A 37 -7.86 -26.97 -0.72
C GLY A 37 -8.72 -26.27 0.35
N LEU A 38 -8.23 -25.17 0.92
CA LEU A 38 -8.94 -24.42 1.93
C LEU A 38 -10.04 -23.60 1.26
N ARG A 39 -11.26 -23.73 1.77
CA ARG A 39 -12.42 -22.96 1.30
C ARG A 39 -12.57 -21.65 2.04
N TRP A 40 -12.10 -21.58 3.28
CA TRP A 40 -12.22 -20.43 4.17
C TRP A 40 -11.14 -20.47 5.26
N LEU A 41 -10.88 -19.34 5.87
CA LEU A 41 -10.07 -19.21 7.09
C LEU A 41 -10.95 -18.74 8.24
N PRO A 42 -10.73 -19.23 9.47
CA PRO A 42 -11.44 -18.68 10.63
C PRO A 42 -11.03 -17.22 10.86
N ASN A 43 -11.95 -16.42 11.37
CA ASN A 43 -11.64 -15.08 11.85
C ASN A 43 -10.50 -15.13 12.87
N ASN A 44 -9.67 -14.11 12.85
CA ASN A 44 -8.56 -13.93 13.78
C ASN A 44 -7.53 -15.06 13.73
N LEU A 45 -7.41 -15.77 12.59
CA LEU A 45 -6.32 -16.73 12.39
C LEU A 45 -4.98 -15.99 12.41
N PRO A 46 -4.05 -16.34 13.33
CA PRO A 46 -2.74 -15.70 13.37
C PRO A 46 -1.92 -16.02 12.12
N ILE A 47 -1.49 -14.99 11.40
CA ILE A 47 -0.63 -15.10 10.23
C ILE A 47 0.72 -14.47 10.57
N VAL A 48 1.76 -15.29 10.52
CA VAL A 48 3.13 -14.90 10.88
C VAL A 48 3.66 -13.84 9.91
N ASN A 49 4.28 -12.80 10.45
CA ASN A 49 5.08 -11.83 9.72
C ASN A 49 6.40 -11.54 10.45
N THR A 50 7.25 -10.70 9.90
CA THR A 50 8.58 -10.42 10.47
C THR A 50 8.55 -9.82 11.87
N LEU A 51 7.46 -9.13 12.24
CA LEU A 51 7.33 -8.45 13.53
C LEU A 51 6.42 -9.17 14.53
N GLY A 52 5.74 -10.26 14.12
CA GLY A 52 4.82 -10.98 15.00
C GLY A 52 3.74 -11.74 14.21
N PHE A 53 2.48 -11.46 14.52
CA PHE A 53 1.32 -12.03 13.83
C PHE A 53 0.34 -10.93 13.46
N SER A 54 -0.10 -10.93 12.21
CA SER A 54 -1.31 -10.22 11.77
C SER A 54 -2.51 -11.15 11.80
N GLU A 55 -3.69 -10.59 11.74
CA GLU A 55 -4.95 -11.34 11.63
C GLU A 55 -5.93 -10.62 10.74
N THR A 56 -6.89 -11.36 10.21
CA THR A 56 -8.02 -10.82 9.46
C THR A 56 -9.32 -11.20 10.15
N PHE A 57 -10.22 -10.23 10.29
CA PHE A 57 -11.60 -10.42 10.72
C PHE A 57 -12.53 -10.13 9.53
N SER A 58 -13.48 -11.02 9.29
CA SER A 58 -14.55 -10.84 8.30
C SER A 58 -15.90 -10.72 9.01
N THR A 59 -16.70 -9.74 8.61
CA THR A 59 -18.08 -9.56 9.11
C THR A 59 -18.98 -10.75 8.79
N GLU A 60 -18.60 -11.56 7.80
CA GLU A 60 -19.29 -12.80 7.42
C GLU A 60 -18.97 -13.99 8.34
N GLY A 61 -18.25 -13.76 9.45
CA GLY A 61 -17.88 -14.78 10.44
C GLY A 61 -16.68 -15.64 10.06
N ARG A 62 -16.20 -15.56 8.83
CA ARG A 62 -14.99 -16.23 8.31
C ARG A 62 -14.49 -15.52 7.05
N VAL A 63 -13.22 -15.71 6.73
CA VAL A 63 -12.65 -15.23 5.46
C VAL A 63 -12.91 -16.30 4.38
N GLU A 64 -13.87 -16.07 3.49
CA GLU A 64 -14.20 -16.98 2.40
C GLU A 64 -13.15 -16.88 1.29
N LEU A 65 -12.56 -18.00 0.88
CA LEU A 65 -11.53 -18.07 -0.15
C LEU A 65 -12.04 -18.59 -1.50
N ARG A 66 -13.35 -18.84 -1.60
CA ARG A 66 -14.02 -19.28 -2.83
C ARG A 66 -15.19 -18.36 -3.12
N ASN A 67 -14.87 -17.14 -3.50
CA ASN A 67 -15.79 -16.14 -3.95
C ASN A 67 -15.21 -15.46 -5.19
N GLU A 68 -15.93 -14.53 -5.76
CA GLU A 68 -15.63 -13.83 -7.02
C GLU A 68 -14.29 -13.06 -6.97
N PHE A 69 -13.78 -12.69 -5.79
CA PHE A 69 -12.46 -12.07 -5.62
C PHE A 69 -11.31 -13.03 -6.03
N PHE A 70 -11.54 -14.34 -5.96
CA PHE A 70 -10.57 -15.37 -6.30
C PHE A 70 -10.89 -16.08 -7.63
N ASP A 71 -11.90 -15.61 -8.37
CA ASP A 71 -12.26 -16.18 -9.67
C ASP A 71 -11.45 -15.55 -10.80
N GLU A 72 -11.20 -16.35 -11.85
CA GLU A 72 -10.52 -15.93 -13.06
C GLU A 72 -11.53 -15.36 -14.06
N PHE A 73 -11.54 -14.05 -14.26
CA PHE A 73 -12.41 -13.37 -15.21
C PHE A 73 -11.70 -13.00 -16.51
N GLY A 74 -10.38 -13.08 -16.54
CA GLY A 74 -9.57 -12.65 -17.65
C GLY A 74 -8.98 -13.79 -18.48
N THR A 75 -7.95 -13.45 -19.25
CA THR A 75 -7.29 -14.37 -20.18
C THR A 75 -5.84 -14.69 -19.77
N ASN A 76 -5.43 -14.25 -18.59
CA ASN A 76 -4.04 -14.38 -18.13
C ASN A 76 -3.92 -15.07 -16.76
N ASP A 77 -4.93 -15.83 -16.36
CA ASP A 77 -5.00 -16.66 -15.13
C ASP A 77 -4.87 -15.85 -13.81
N ARG A 78 -5.02 -14.52 -13.86
CA ARG A 78 -4.99 -13.66 -12.67
C ARG A 78 -6.38 -13.51 -12.05
N THR A 79 -6.38 -13.55 -10.72
CA THR A 79 -7.50 -13.16 -9.85
C THR A 79 -7.09 -11.94 -9.02
N CYS A 80 -8.01 -11.31 -8.29
CA CYS A 80 -7.63 -10.28 -7.31
C CYS A 80 -6.68 -10.85 -6.25
N GLY A 81 -6.92 -12.11 -5.82
CA GLY A 81 -6.05 -12.85 -4.91
C GLY A 81 -4.64 -13.10 -5.43
N SER A 82 -4.34 -12.92 -6.73
CA SER A 82 -2.97 -13.00 -7.25
C SER A 82 -2.05 -11.93 -6.65
N CYS A 83 -2.59 -10.72 -6.40
CA CYS A 83 -1.85 -9.58 -5.84
C CYS A 83 -2.30 -9.21 -4.42
N HIS A 84 -3.49 -9.60 -3.99
CA HIS A 84 -4.02 -9.28 -2.66
C HIS A 84 -4.03 -10.52 -1.77
N LYS A 85 -2.85 -10.85 -1.24
CA LYS A 85 -2.62 -12.07 -0.44
C LYS A 85 -3.02 -11.85 1.02
N VAL A 86 -3.82 -12.76 1.58
CA VAL A 86 -4.19 -12.73 3.00
C VAL A 86 -2.96 -12.77 3.92
N THR A 87 -1.92 -13.49 3.51
CA THR A 87 -0.66 -13.62 4.26
C THR A 87 0.20 -12.35 4.25
N GLU A 88 -0.10 -11.40 3.39
CA GLU A 88 0.66 -10.17 3.16
C GLU A 88 -0.17 -8.92 3.52
N GLY A 89 -1.12 -9.04 4.43
CA GLY A 89 -2.02 -7.95 4.80
C GLY A 89 -2.87 -7.43 3.64
N TRP A 90 -3.33 -8.34 2.77
CA TRP A 90 -4.18 -8.07 1.61
C TRP A 90 -3.51 -7.20 0.52
N THR A 91 -2.19 -7.32 0.40
CA THR A 91 -1.36 -6.78 -0.68
C THR A 91 -0.31 -7.83 -1.07
N ILE A 92 0.83 -7.41 -1.65
CA ILE A 92 2.00 -8.27 -1.86
C ILE A 92 3.25 -7.62 -1.27
N SER A 93 4.16 -8.43 -0.76
CA SER A 93 5.50 -7.99 -0.35
C SER A 93 6.56 -8.38 -1.38
N ALA A 94 7.67 -7.65 -1.38
CA ALA A 94 8.83 -8.00 -2.21
C ALA A 94 9.43 -9.36 -1.79
N ALA A 95 9.31 -9.73 -0.51
CA ALA A 95 9.79 -11.02 -0.01
C ALA A 95 8.96 -12.17 -0.59
N HIS A 96 7.63 -12.04 -0.56
CA HIS A 96 6.73 -13.03 -1.13
C HIS A 96 6.93 -13.18 -2.64
N THR A 97 7.02 -12.07 -3.37
CA THR A 97 7.23 -12.13 -4.83
C THR A 97 8.54 -12.82 -5.20
N ARG A 98 9.63 -12.58 -4.44
CA ARG A 98 10.89 -13.31 -4.66
C ARG A 98 10.74 -14.81 -4.40
N LEU A 99 10.12 -15.20 -3.28
CA LEU A 99 9.89 -16.61 -2.98
C LEU A 99 9.07 -17.27 -4.10
N LEU A 100 7.97 -16.64 -4.50
CA LEU A 100 7.10 -17.12 -5.55
C LEU A 100 7.83 -17.23 -6.91
N PHE A 101 8.69 -16.26 -7.22
CA PHE A 101 9.52 -16.31 -8.42
C PHE A 101 10.48 -17.50 -8.40
N GLU A 102 11.16 -17.77 -7.28
CA GLU A 102 12.07 -18.92 -7.18
C GLU A 102 11.33 -20.25 -7.33
N LEU A 103 10.18 -20.38 -6.67
CA LEU A 103 9.38 -21.62 -6.72
C LEU A 103 8.81 -21.90 -8.12
N THR A 104 8.30 -20.85 -8.80
CA THR A 104 7.62 -21.00 -10.09
C THR A 104 8.51 -20.63 -11.29
N ARG A 105 9.75 -20.21 -11.05
CA ARG A 105 10.67 -19.68 -12.06
C ARG A 105 10.08 -18.50 -12.83
N GLY A 106 9.23 -17.70 -12.16
CA GLY A 106 8.53 -16.55 -12.74
C GLY A 106 7.41 -16.93 -13.72
N ARG A 107 6.73 -18.06 -13.49
CA ARG A 107 5.59 -18.53 -14.30
C ARG A 107 4.25 -18.39 -13.60
N ASP A 108 4.22 -18.11 -12.29
CA ASP A 108 2.98 -17.81 -11.56
C ASP A 108 2.18 -16.70 -12.26
N PRO A 109 0.84 -16.71 -12.16
CA PRO A 109 -0.02 -15.65 -12.70
C PRO A 109 0.35 -14.22 -12.26
N LEU A 110 1.02 -14.06 -11.14
CA LEU A 110 1.57 -12.75 -10.73
C LEU A 110 2.55 -12.18 -11.78
N PHE A 111 3.32 -13.05 -12.45
CA PHE A 111 4.35 -12.66 -13.39
C PHE A 111 3.79 -12.60 -14.83
N ARG A 112 3.05 -11.53 -15.14
CA ARG A 112 2.51 -11.25 -16.49
C ARG A 112 3.11 -9.97 -17.05
N THR A 113 3.22 -9.89 -18.37
CA THR A 113 3.94 -8.80 -19.06
C THR A 113 3.14 -7.50 -19.13
N ASN A 114 1.82 -7.55 -18.96
CA ASN A 114 0.98 -6.34 -19.05
C ASN A 114 1.33 -5.29 -17.99
N ASP A 115 1.66 -5.71 -16.76
CA ASP A 115 1.95 -4.79 -15.66
C ASP A 115 2.98 -5.32 -14.63
N GLY A 116 3.30 -6.60 -14.65
CA GLY A 116 4.30 -7.19 -13.76
C GLY A 116 5.73 -6.91 -14.20
N THR A 117 5.97 -6.72 -15.49
CA THR A 117 7.28 -6.39 -16.04
C THR A 117 7.58 -4.89 -15.95
N ASN A 118 8.88 -4.56 -15.99
CA ASN A 118 9.36 -3.19 -16.01
C ASN A 118 8.98 -2.43 -17.30
N SER A 119 8.75 -3.18 -18.39
CA SER A 119 8.27 -2.68 -19.67
C SER A 119 7.38 -3.74 -20.33
N PRO A 120 6.31 -3.36 -21.06
CA PRO A 120 5.49 -4.31 -21.79
C PRO A 120 6.30 -5.07 -22.88
N ASN A 121 7.42 -4.50 -23.30
CA ASN A 121 8.30 -5.06 -24.32
C ASN A 121 9.47 -5.87 -23.73
N ALA A 122 9.49 -6.11 -22.41
CA ALA A 122 10.57 -6.82 -21.76
C ALA A 122 10.65 -8.28 -22.24
N ASP A 123 11.87 -8.75 -22.46
CA ASP A 123 12.11 -10.17 -22.77
C ASP A 123 11.86 -11.04 -21.52
N VAL A 124 11.02 -12.05 -21.68
CA VAL A 124 10.70 -13.05 -20.62
C VAL A 124 10.99 -14.48 -21.09
N SER A 125 11.74 -14.67 -22.16
CA SER A 125 11.98 -15.97 -22.78
C SER A 125 12.81 -16.91 -21.92
N THR A 126 13.82 -16.40 -21.20
CA THR A 126 14.69 -17.19 -20.32
C THR A 126 14.46 -16.85 -18.84
N LEU A 127 14.93 -17.70 -17.94
CA LEU A 127 14.85 -17.43 -16.49
C LEU A 127 15.60 -16.13 -16.13
N SER A 128 16.77 -15.90 -16.73
CA SER A 128 17.55 -14.68 -16.51
C SER A 128 16.82 -13.44 -17.02
N ALA A 129 16.23 -13.54 -18.23
CA ALA A 129 15.44 -12.47 -18.83
C ALA A 129 14.21 -12.15 -17.96
N ARG A 130 13.46 -13.18 -17.51
CA ARG A 130 12.34 -12.99 -16.56
C ARG A 130 12.77 -12.30 -15.28
N ARG A 131 13.89 -12.72 -14.66
CA ARG A 131 14.40 -12.08 -13.43
C ARG A 131 14.69 -10.59 -13.64
N SER A 132 15.28 -10.23 -14.77
CA SER A 132 15.52 -8.84 -15.16
C SER A 132 14.21 -8.09 -15.44
N ALA A 133 13.30 -8.70 -16.20
CA ALA A 133 12.03 -8.10 -16.60
C ALA A 133 11.11 -7.78 -15.39
N TYR A 134 11.14 -8.61 -14.35
CA TYR A 134 10.34 -8.46 -13.14
C TYR A 134 11.10 -7.80 -11.98
N SER A 135 12.24 -7.14 -12.22
CA SER A 135 13.13 -6.68 -11.14
C SER A 135 12.45 -5.68 -10.18
N MET A 136 11.58 -4.80 -10.66
CA MET A 136 10.83 -3.88 -9.81
C MET A 136 9.81 -4.59 -8.91
N LEU A 137 9.11 -5.58 -9.45
CA LEU A 137 8.20 -6.43 -8.68
C LEU A 137 8.96 -7.24 -7.63
N LEU A 138 10.11 -7.81 -7.98
CA LEU A 138 10.94 -8.62 -7.10
C LEU A 138 11.64 -7.80 -6.00
N SER A 139 12.07 -6.58 -6.30
CA SER A 139 12.80 -5.74 -5.34
C SER A 139 11.88 -4.92 -4.44
N ARG A 140 10.73 -4.47 -4.95
CA ARG A 140 9.86 -3.48 -4.29
C ARG A 140 8.42 -3.92 -4.12
N GLY A 141 8.01 -5.05 -4.71
CA GLY A 141 6.60 -5.46 -4.73
C GLY A 141 5.72 -4.48 -5.51
N THR A 142 6.26 -3.81 -6.52
CA THR A 142 5.55 -2.84 -7.35
C THR A 142 5.17 -3.43 -8.69
N ILE A 143 4.00 -3.03 -9.20
CA ILE A 143 3.57 -3.26 -10.58
C ILE A 143 3.74 -1.97 -11.37
N ARG A 144 3.89 -2.10 -12.70
CA ARG A 144 3.93 -0.97 -13.62
C ARG A 144 2.50 -0.44 -13.85
N VAL A 145 2.32 0.86 -13.69
CA VAL A 145 1.06 1.55 -13.97
C VAL A 145 1.31 2.53 -15.13
N GLY A 146 0.70 2.25 -16.28
CA GLY A 146 0.80 3.08 -17.47
C GLY A 146 -0.31 4.14 -17.49
N ILE A 147 0.07 5.43 -17.55
CA ILE A 147 -0.87 6.56 -17.70
C ILE A 147 -0.24 7.58 -18.63
N GLY A 148 -0.99 8.01 -19.66
CA GLY A 148 -0.57 9.07 -20.57
C GLY A 148 -0.70 10.47 -19.99
N MET A 149 -0.08 11.44 -20.65
CA MET A 149 -0.25 12.85 -20.31
C MET A 149 -1.69 13.29 -20.54
N PRO A 150 -2.32 13.98 -19.58
CA PRO A 150 -3.67 14.54 -19.78
C PRO A 150 -3.67 15.62 -20.87
N ALA A 151 -4.65 15.56 -21.78
CA ALA A 151 -4.71 16.49 -22.92
C ALA A 151 -4.87 17.96 -22.50
N ASN A 152 -5.42 18.24 -21.32
CA ASN A 152 -5.68 19.58 -20.77
C ASN A 152 -4.69 19.95 -19.65
N ALA A 153 -3.51 19.33 -19.62
CA ALA A 153 -2.52 19.62 -18.59
C ALA A 153 -1.96 21.05 -18.72
N ASN A 154 -1.79 21.72 -17.58
CA ASN A 154 -1.07 22.99 -17.51
C ASN A 154 0.44 22.80 -17.27
N PHE A 155 0.94 21.66 -17.70
CA PHE A 155 2.36 21.29 -17.71
C PHE A 155 2.64 20.35 -18.88
N GLU A 156 3.89 20.26 -19.28
CA GLU A 156 4.35 19.39 -20.36
C GLU A 156 5.51 18.51 -19.92
N LEU A 157 5.66 17.35 -20.56
CA LEU A 157 6.81 16.47 -20.42
C LEU A 157 7.97 17.00 -21.26
N VAL A 158 9.09 17.35 -20.61
CA VAL A 158 10.30 17.87 -21.27
C VAL A 158 11.27 16.75 -21.63
N SER A 159 11.49 15.82 -20.69
CA SER A 159 12.38 14.69 -20.90
C SER A 159 11.98 13.47 -20.06
N VAL A 160 12.39 12.33 -20.55
CA VAL A 160 12.26 11.02 -19.92
C VAL A 160 13.64 10.39 -19.81
N ASP A 161 14.03 10.00 -18.61
CA ASP A 161 15.19 9.13 -18.35
C ASP A 161 14.63 7.80 -17.84
N ASP A 162 14.36 6.86 -18.77
CA ASP A 162 13.75 5.57 -18.47
C ASP A 162 14.77 4.45 -18.72
N PRO A 163 15.21 3.73 -17.67
CA PRO A 163 16.14 2.60 -17.82
C PRO A 163 15.59 1.45 -18.64
N TYR A 164 14.27 1.44 -18.91
CA TYR A 164 13.59 0.38 -19.66
C TYR A 164 13.23 0.78 -21.09
N ASN A 165 13.53 2.01 -21.51
CA ASN A 165 13.35 2.54 -22.88
C ASN A 165 11.91 2.40 -23.43
N PHE A 166 10.90 2.58 -22.59
CA PHE A 166 9.49 2.46 -22.97
C PHE A 166 8.68 3.73 -22.76
N ALA A 167 8.87 4.39 -21.61
CA ALA A 167 8.03 5.49 -21.19
C ALA A 167 8.06 6.68 -22.16
N SER A 168 6.90 7.28 -22.41
CA SER A 168 6.71 8.42 -23.31
C SER A 168 5.55 9.30 -22.82
N ALA A 169 5.28 10.42 -23.50
CA ALA A 169 4.11 11.25 -23.21
C ALA A 169 2.77 10.50 -23.44
N ALA A 170 2.76 9.52 -24.34
CA ALA A 170 1.57 8.71 -24.59
C ALA A 170 1.29 7.72 -23.43
N GLU A 171 2.35 7.23 -22.79
CA GLU A 171 2.26 6.33 -21.65
C GLU A 171 3.53 6.45 -20.80
N LEU A 172 3.39 7.08 -19.62
CA LEU A 172 4.41 7.08 -18.58
C LEU A 172 4.36 5.76 -17.83
N SER A 173 5.49 5.29 -17.32
CA SER A 173 5.59 4.09 -16.48
C SER A 173 5.84 4.48 -15.04
N MET A 174 4.83 4.38 -14.17
CA MET A 174 4.97 4.50 -12.73
C MET A 174 5.01 3.12 -12.10
N PHE A 175 5.84 2.93 -11.08
CA PHE A 175 5.93 1.69 -10.33
C PHE A 175 5.28 1.86 -8.98
N ARG A 176 4.12 1.19 -8.79
CA ARG A 176 3.29 1.37 -7.60
C ARG A 176 2.98 0.05 -6.93
N ARG A 177 2.98 0.06 -5.63
CA ARG A 177 2.55 -1.10 -4.84
C ARG A 177 1.03 -1.24 -4.86
N PRO A 178 0.49 -2.47 -4.96
CA PRO A 178 -0.92 -2.71 -4.70
C PRO A 178 -1.30 -2.21 -3.30
N LEU A 179 -2.38 -1.44 -3.20
CA LEU A 179 -2.97 -1.04 -1.92
C LEU A 179 -3.69 -2.23 -1.28
N PRO A 180 -3.81 -2.30 0.06
CA PRO A 180 -4.55 -3.40 0.70
C PRO A 180 -6.01 -3.45 0.25
N ALA A 181 -6.55 -4.65 0.03
CA ALA A 181 -7.97 -4.91 -0.21
C ALA A 181 -8.73 -5.21 1.10
N ALA A 182 -8.33 -4.59 2.21
CA ALA A 182 -8.98 -4.66 3.51
C ALA A 182 -9.00 -3.27 4.16
N ASN A 183 -9.85 -3.07 5.17
CA ASN A 183 -10.04 -1.78 5.84
C ASN A 183 -10.55 -0.69 4.88
N LEU A 184 -11.55 -1.00 4.05
CA LEU A 184 -11.99 -0.14 2.95
C LEU A 184 -13.28 0.63 3.22
N THR A 185 -13.98 0.38 4.32
CA THR A 185 -15.36 0.85 4.56
C THR A 185 -15.56 2.36 4.54
N ALA A 186 -14.51 3.16 4.74
CA ALA A 186 -14.61 4.61 4.80
C ALA A 186 -13.58 5.33 3.93
N ILE A 187 -13.14 4.72 2.84
CA ILE A 187 -12.19 5.33 1.91
C ILE A 187 -12.96 6.12 0.85
N PRO A 188 -12.73 7.43 0.71
CA PRO A 188 -13.53 8.26 -0.21
C PRO A 188 -13.15 8.07 -1.69
N THR A 189 -11.96 7.55 -1.94
CA THR A 189 -11.41 7.36 -3.29
C THR A 189 -10.39 6.23 -3.27
N VAL A 190 -10.28 5.50 -4.36
CA VAL A 190 -9.36 4.38 -4.49
C VAL A 190 -8.21 4.69 -5.46
N MET A 191 -7.20 3.83 -5.49
CA MET A 191 -5.90 4.01 -6.15
C MET A 191 -5.04 5.13 -5.50
N TRP A 192 -3.72 5.05 -5.70
CA TRP A 192 -2.78 6.03 -5.12
C TRP A 192 -3.03 7.46 -5.57
N ASP A 193 -3.38 7.65 -6.84
CA ASP A 193 -3.66 8.95 -7.46
C ASP A 193 -5.14 9.36 -7.37
N GLY A 194 -5.99 8.50 -6.81
CA GLY A 194 -7.42 8.73 -6.68
C GLY A 194 -8.17 8.81 -8.01
N ARG A 195 -7.69 8.11 -9.03
CA ARG A 195 -8.33 8.11 -10.36
C ARG A 195 -9.69 7.44 -10.39
N VAL A 196 -10.00 6.62 -9.40
CA VAL A 196 -11.32 6.00 -9.26
C VAL A 196 -12.04 6.62 -8.07
N THR A 197 -13.18 7.23 -8.34
CA THR A 197 -14.06 7.88 -7.36
C THR A 197 -15.50 7.50 -7.68
N GLY A 198 -16.37 7.50 -6.66
CA GLY A 198 -17.78 7.25 -6.80
C GLY A 198 -18.61 8.16 -5.90
N ALA A 199 -19.94 8.11 -6.03
CA ALA A 199 -20.83 8.79 -5.09
C ALA A 199 -20.71 8.20 -3.69
N THR A 200 -20.42 6.90 -3.62
CA THR A 200 -20.13 6.15 -2.39
C THR A 200 -18.85 5.36 -2.56
N ILE A 201 -18.29 4.83 -1.46
CA ILE A 201 -17.16 3.89 -1.53
C ILE A 201 -17.54 2.62 -2.31
N ASN A 202 -18.78 2.15 -2.17
CA ASN A 202 -19.28 1.00 -2.91
C ASN A 202 -19.21 1.23 -4.43
N ASP A 203 -19.64 2.39 -4.92
CA ASP A 203 -19.56 2.72 -6.35
C ASP A 203 -18.09 2.78 -6.82
N ALA A 204 -17.23 3.44 -6.05
CA ALA A 204 -15.80 3.53 -6.38
C ALA A 204 -15.12 2.15 -6.44
N LEU A 205 -15.43 1.26 -5.51
CA LEU A 205 -14.86 -0.10 -5.49
C LEU A 205 -15.41 -0.97 -6.62
N LYS A 206 -16.69 -0.84 -6.98
CA LYS A 206 -17.28 -1.51 -8.16
C LYS A 206 -16.57 -1.12 -9.46
N ASP A 207 -16.29 0.17 -9.62
CA ASP A 207 -15.56 0.67 -10.79
C ASP A 207 -14.09 0.24 -10.76
N GLN A 208 -13.47 0.22 -9.58
CA GLN A 208 -12.11 -0.29 -9.41
C GLN A 208 -12.03 -1.79 -9.73
N ALA A 209 -12.94 -2.62 -9.20
CA ALA A 209 -12.98 -4.06 -9.46
C ALA A 209 -13.09 -4.35 -10.97
N ASN A 210 -13.97 -3.63 -11.66
CA ASN A 210 -14.12 -3.74 -13.10
C ASN A 210 -12.85 -3.33 -13.85
N GLY A 211 -12.29 -2.15 -13.52
CA GLY A 211 -11.07 -1.64 -14.16
C GLY A 211 -9.84 -2.52 -13.89
N ALA A 212 -9.71 -3.07 -12.68
CA ALA A 212 -8.64 -3.99 -12.32
C ALA A 212 -8.76 -5.32 -13.07
N THR A 213 -9.96 -5.86 -13.19
CA THR A 213 -10.19 -7.11 -13.93
C THR A 213 -9.84 -6.95 -15.42
N GLN A 214 -10.24 -5.86 -16.04
CA GLN A 214 -9.91 -5.59 -17.44
C GLN A 214 -8.42 -5.28 -17.64
N GLY A 215 -7.80 -4.49 -16.75
CA GLY A 215 -6.39 -4.09 -16.87
C GLY A 215 -5.41 -5.17 -16.42
N HIS A 216 -5.57 -5.69 -15.20
CA HIS A 216 -4.60 -6.62 -14.61
C HIS A 216 -4.85 -8.08 -15.01
N ALA A 217 -6.11 -8.52 -15.05
CA ALA A 217 -6.47 -9.87 -15.47
C ALA A 217 -6.73 -10.02 -16.96
N ALA A 218 -6.66 -8.92 -17.73
CA ALA A 218 -6.90 -8.88 -19.17
C ALA A 218 -8.28 -9.44 -19.57
N ALA A 219 -9.32 -9.11 -18.79
CA ALA A 219 -10.69 -9.52 -19.13
C ALA A 219 -11.20 -8.78 -20.37
N PRO A 220 -11.71 -9.53 -21.37
CA PRO A 220 -12.19 -8.92 -22.62
C PRO A 220 -13.50 -8.13 -22.45
N ASN A 221 -14.26 -8.43 -21.42
CA ASN A 221 -15.55 -7.81 -21.14
C ASN A 221 -15.60 -7.27 -19.71
N PRO A 222 -16.37 -6.20 -19.46
CA PRO A 222 -16.59 -5.73 -18.10
C PRO A 222 -17.37 -6.76 -17.27
N LEU A 223 -17.12 -6.77 -15.98
CA LEU A 223 -17.90 -7.56 -15.03
C LEU A 223 -19.34 -7.08 -14.97
N ASN A 224 -20.29 -8.01 -14.80
CA ASN A 224 -21.66 -7.65 -14.51
C ASN A 224 -21.81 -7.04 -13.10
N ASP A 225 -22.92 -6.37 -12.83
CA ASP A 225 -23.11 -5.62 -11.60
C ASP A 225 -23.19 -6.52 -10.36
N VAL A 226 -23.73 -7.72 -10.49
CA VAL A 226 -23.82 -8.70 -9.38
C VAL A 226 -22.42 -9.14 -8.95
N THR A 227 -21.60 -9.55 -9.90
CA THR A 227 -20.19 -9.96 -9.64
C THR A 227 -19.39 -8.82 -9.02
N ARG A 228 -19.53 -7.58 -9.52
CA ARG A 228 -18.88 -6.41 -8.94
C ARG A 228 -19.30 -6.20 -7.49
N GLN A 229 -20.60 -6.32 -7.20
CA GLN A 229 -21.10 -6.16 -5.83
C GLN A 229 -20.56 -7.25 -4.90
N GLN A 230 -20.52 -8.51 -5.33
CA GLN A 230 -20.00 -9.61 -4.53
C GLN A 230 -18.52 -9.41 -4.17
N ILE A 231 -17.69 -8.92 -5.12
CA ILE A 231 -16.30 -8.56 -4.85
C ILE A 231 -16.23 -7.45 -3.79
N VAL A 232 -17.03 -6.39 -3.93
CA VAL A 232 -17.06 -5.25 -3.02
C VAL A 232 -17.55 -5.64 -1.62
N ASP A 233 -18.58 -6.47 -1.53
CA ASP A 233 -19.09 -6.99 -0.25
C ASP A 233 -18.01 -7.77 0.50
N PHE A 234 -17.23 -8.59 -0.23
CA PHE A 234 -16.10 -9.30 0.33
C PHE A 234 -15.02 -8.34 0.85
N GLU A 235 -14.55 -7.39 0.03
CA GLU A 235 -13.47 -6.45 0.40
C GLU A 235 -13.87 -5.54 1.56
N THR A 236 -15.09 -5.03 1.57
CA THR A 236 -15.58 -4.14 2.63
C THR A 236 -15.91 -4.87 3.93
N GLY A 237 -16.15 -6.18 3.85
CA GLY A 237 -16.28 -7.04 5.02
C GLY A 237 -14.96 -7.40 5.70
N LEU A 238 -13.80 -7.07 5.11
CA LEU A 238 -12.49 -7.47 5.62
C LEU A 238 -11.81 -6.38 6.45
N PHE A 239 -11.35 -6.77 7.64
CA PHE A 239 -10.54 -5.94 8.53
C PHE A 239 -9.23 -6.67 8.86
N ASN A 240 -8.10 -5.98 8.71
CA ASN A 240 -6.77 -6.53 8.95
C ASN A 240 -5.97 -5.62 9.89
N ALA A 241 -5.32 -6.23 10.88
CA ALA A 241 -4.45 -5.54 11.81
C ALA A 241 -3.37 -6.49 12.35
N GLN A 242 -2.33 -5.91 12.96
CA GLN A 242 -1.43 -6.67 13.80
C GLN A 242 -2.17 -7.15 15.06
N ALA A 243 -1.92 -8.40 15.47
CA ALA A 243 -2.53 -9.00 16.66
C ALA A 243 -1.53 -9.22 17.79
N TYR A 244 -0.28 -9.45 17.43
CA TYR A 244 0.82 -9.71 18.33
C TYR A 244 2.12 -9.17 17.74
N THR A 245 2.93 -8.51 18.55
CA THR A 245 4.26 -8.04 18.15
C THR A 245 5.32 -8.63 19.09
N TRP A 246 6.44 -9.10 18.52
CA TRP A 246 7.54 -9.65 19.30
C TRP A 246 8.05 -8.64 20.32
N GLY A 247 8.25 -9.05 21.56
CA GLY A 247 8.62 -8.19 22.70
C GLY A 247 7.42 -7.51 23.37
N ILE A 248 6.39 -7.07 22.63
CA ILE A 248 5.24 -6.33 23.16
C ILE A 248 4.12 -7.28 23.64
N GLY A 249 3.93 -8.39 22.91
CA GLY A 249 2.87 -9.35 23.19
C GLY A 249 1.57 -9.08 22.44
N PHE A 250 0.44 -9.57 22.97
CA PHE A 250 -0.89 -9.36 22.38
C PHE A 250 -1.32 -7.90 22.47
N LEU A 251 -1.83 -7.38 21.35
CA LEU A 251 -2.15 -5.96 21.17
C LEU A 251 -3.55 -5.56 21.68
N ASP A 252 -4.30 -6.51 22.22
CA ASP A 252 -5.55 -6.32 22.97
C ASP A 252 -5.37 -6.48 24.50
N ALA A 253 -4.15 -6.78 24.94
CA ALA A 253 -3.88 -7.02 26.35
C ALA A 253 -4.14 -5.75 27.20
N ASN A 254 -4.68 -5.97 28.42
CA ASN A 254 -4.94 -4.92 29.39
C ASN A 254 -5.86 -3.79 28.85
N GLY A 255 -6.81 -4.13 27.97
CA GLY A 255 -7.80 -3.19 27.44
C GLY A 255 -7.31 -2.34 26.26
N ALA A 256 -6.20 -2.71 25.62
CA ALA A 256 -5.78 -2.10 24.36
C ALA A 256 -6.67 -2.54 23.19
N GLY A 257 -6.74 -1.73 22.12
CA GLY A 257 -7.64 -1.92 20.98
C GLY A 257 -6.93 -2.24 19.65
N GLY A 258 -5.82 -2.99 19.69
CA GLY A 258 -4.94 -3.17 18.54
C GLY A 258 -5.41 -4.13 17.47
N ARG A 259 -6.43 -4.99 17.70
CA ARG A 259 -6.80 -6.13 16.86
C ARG A 259 -7.77 -5.82 15.72
N ALA A 260 -7.87 -6.74 14.75
CA ALA A 260 -8.73 -6.59 13.57
C ALA A 260 -10.23 -6.52 13.93
N GLU A 261 -10.69 -7.31 14.90
CA GLU A 261 -12.08 -7.28 15.37
C GLU A 261 -12.46 -5.90 15.95
N THR A 262 -11.54 -5.23 16.63
CA THR A 262 -11.76 -3.87 17.14
C THR A 262 -11.97 -2.87 16.01
N LEU A 263 -11.33 -3.07 14.85
CA LEU A 263 -11.54 -2.24 13.66
C LEU A 263 -12.94 -2.43 13.09
N ALA A 264 -13.40 -3.68 13.01
CA ALA A 264 -14.73 -4.00 12.51
C ALA A 264 -15.85 -3.38 13.38
N ALA A 265 -15.59 -3.23 14.68
CA ALA A 265 -16.51 -2.59 15.61
C ALA A 265 -16.53 -1.05 15.47
N GLN A 266 -15.57 -0.43 14.78
CA GLN A 266 -15.58 1.00 14.51
C GLN A 266 -16.58 1.30 13.39
N ASN A 267 -17.68 1.97 13.74
CA ASN A 267 -18.66 2.39 12.76
C ASN A 267 -18.15 3.67 12.08
N VAL A 268 -17.33 3.51 11.05
CA VAL A 268 -16.70 4.64 10.35
C VAL A 268 -17.50 5.00 9.11
N GLU A 269 -18.03 6.22 9.10
CA GLU A 269 -18.64 6.80 7.91
C GLU A 269 -17.71 7.84 7.28
N PHE A 270 -17.63 7.82 5.95
CA PHE A 270 -16.94 8.88 5.21
C PHE A 270 -17.58 10.24 5.48
N THR A 271 -16.76 11.24 5.74
CA THR A 271 -17.21 12.62 5.90
C THR A 271 -16.29 13.58 5.15
N THR A 272 -16.88 14.59 4.51
CA THR A 272 -16.13 15.72 3.93
C THR A 272 -15.74 16.77 4.98
N VAL A 273 -16.25 16.65 6.20
CA VAL A 273 -15.92 17.54 7.32
C VAL A 273 -14.66 17.02 7.99
N ILE A 274 -13.63 17.86 8.07
CA ILE A 274 -12.40 17.53 8.79
C ILE A 274 -12.73 17.48 10.29
N PRO A 275 -12.57 16.32 10.96
CA PRO A 275 -12.85 16.20 12.38
C PRO A 275 -11.97 17.12 13.23
N THR A 276 -12.40 17.41 14.43
CA THR A 276 -11.57 18.11 15.43
C THR A 276 -10.27 17.32 15.69
N ARG A 277 -9.26 17.97 16.25
CA ARG A 277 -7.99 17.33 16.59
C ARG A 277 -8.20 16.14 17.54
N ASP A 278 -9.03 16.31 18.55
CA ASP A 278 -9.31 15.26 19.53
C ASP A 278 -9.99 14.05 18.90
N ALA A 279 -10.91 14.26 17.96
CA ALA A 279 -11.57 13.18 17.23
C ALA A 279 -10.64 12.40 16.28
N ARG A 280 -9.53 13.00 15.83
CA ARG A 280 -8.53 12.34 14.96
C ARG A 280 -7.48 11.55 15.73
N ARG A 281 -7.40 11.76 17.05
CA ARG A 281 -6.36 11.20 17.91
C ARG A 281 -6.46 9.68 17.99
N TRP A 282 -5.32 9.02 17.91
CA TRP A 282 -5.18 7.59 18.21
C TRP A 282 -5.24 7.37 19.73
N ASN A 283 -6.02 6.37 20.13
CA ASN A 283 -6.27 6.03 21.55
C ASN A 283 -6.24 4.51 21.80
N LEU A 284 -5.76 3.74 20.84
CA LEU A 284 -5.78 2.27 20.90
C LEU A 284 -5.01 1.73 22.10
N PHE A 285 -3.96 2.42 22.51
CA PHE A 285 -3.03 2.00 23.56
C PHE A 285 -3.02 2.91 24.78
N ASP A 286 -4.06 3.73 24.99
CA ASP A 286 -4.18 4.61 26.17
C ASP A 286 -4.12 3.83 27.49
N SER A 287 -4.65 2.61 27.51
CA SER A 287 -4.58 1.72 28.68
C SER A 287 -3.13 1.30 29.06
N TRP A 288 -2.17 1.49 28.17
CA TRP A 288 -0.76 1.16 28.41
C TRP A 288 0.08 2.32 28.95
N GLN A 289 -0.51 3.47 29.18
CA GLN A 289 0.17 4.65 29.74
C GLN A 289 1.00 4.33 30.99
N ASN A 290 0.42 3.57 31.91
CA ASN A 290 1.03 3.20 33.17
C ASN A 290 1.44 1.72 33.24
N SER A 291 1.67 1.07 32.08
CA SER A 291 2.11 -0.32 32.03
C SER A 291 3.48 -0.49 32.74
N THR A 292 3.67 -1.56 33.48
CA THR A 292 4.98 -1.94 34.03
C THR A 292 5.90 -2.51 32.97
N ASP A 293 5.34 -2.95 31.82
CA ASP A 293 6.06 -3.45 30.68
C ASP A 293 6.65 -2.28 29.86
N PRO A 294 7.99 -2.19 29.71
CA PRO A 294 8.63 -1.07 29.03
C PRO A 294 8.28 -1.02 27.54
N ASP A 295 8.07 -2.17 26.87
CA ASP A 295 7.79 -2.23 25.45
C ASP A 295 6.37 -1.74 25.16
N ARG A 296 5.39 -2.06 26.02
CA ARG A 296 4.03 -1.52 25.94
C ARG A 296 4.00 -0.01 26.20
N ARG A 297 4.80 0.48 27.16
CA ARG A 297 4.94 1.93 27.35
C ARG A 297 5.58 2.62 26.16
N ALA A 298 6.51 1.98 25.45
CA ALA A 298 7.09 2.51 24.22
C ALA A 298 6.01 2.68 23.13
N VAL A 299 5.12 1.68 22.97
CA VAL A 299 3.96 1.79 22.05
C VAL A 299 3.06 2.98 22.42
N TYR A 300 2.74 3.14 23.71
CA TYR A 300 1.93 4.29 24.16
C TYR A 300 2.64 5.62 23.89
N ARG A 301 3.93 5.76 24.22
CA ARG A 301 4.68 6.99 23.92
C ARG A 301 4.75 7.28 22.44
N GLY A 302 4.94 6.26 21.59
CA GLY A 302 4.89 6.39 20.14
C GLY A 302 3.52 6.85 19.62
N GLN A 303 2.42 6.32 20.20
CA GLN A 303 1.07 6.82 19.92
C GLN A 303 0.92 8.31 20.30
N GLU A 304 1.45 8.73 21.45
CA GLU A 304 1.40 10.13 21.86
C GLU A 304 2.27 11.04 20.97
N LEU A 305 3.45 10.60 20.57
CA LEU A 305 4.27 11.31 19.60
C LEU A 305 3.52 11.49 18.27
N PHE A 306 2.87 10.44 17.77
CA PHE A 306 2.07 10.47 16.55
C PHE A 306 0.90 11.47 16.65
N ASN A 307 0.28 11.55 17.84
CA ASN A 307 -0.83 12.45 18.11
C ASN A 307 -0.41 13.91 18.29
N THR A 308 0.77 14.16 18.86
CA THR A 308 1.08 15.47 19.44
C THR A 308 2.30 16.15 18.84
N ARG A 309 3.27 15.38 18.30
CA ARG A 309 4.52 15.94 17.78
C ARG A 309 4.26 16.73 16.49
N PRO A 310 4.50 18.04 16.45
CA PRO A 310 4.44 18.82 15.22
C PRO A 310 5.50 18.33 14.22
N HIS A 311 5.12 18.23 12.95
CA HIS A 311 6.02 17.83 11.86
C HIS A 311 6.14 18.90 10.76
N VAL A 312 5.54 20.07 10.96
CA VAL A 312 5.64 21.22 10.05
C VAL A 312 6.07 22.44 10.84
N ASN A 313 7.01 23.20 10.30
CA ASN A 313 7.41 24.48 10.84
C ASN A 313 6.75 25.62 10.05
N ASP A 314 6.59 26.77 10.71
CA ASP A 314 6.23 28.03 10.05
C ASP A 314 7.41 28.63 9.25
N ALA A 315 7.18 29.75 8.58
CA ALA A 315 8.22 30.44 7.80
C ALA A 315 9.40 30.95 8.65
N ASN A 316 9.26 30.98 9.98
CA ASN A 316 10.30 31.39 10.92
C ASN A 316 11.01 30.21 11.58
N GLY A 317 10.66 28.98 11.19
CA GLY A 317 11.23 27.76 11.74
C GLY A 317 10.59 27.29 13.05
N ASN A 318 9.48 27.91 13.50
CA ASN A 318 8.78 27.47 14.71
C ASN A 318 7.84 26.30 14.40
N PRO A 319 7.75 25.29 15.30
CA PRO A 319 6.81 24.18 15.15
C PRO A 319 5.35 24.67 15.07
N ARG A 320 4.60 24.11 14.14
CA ARG A 320 3.15 24.34 14.00
C ARG A 320 2.40 23.24 14.72
N PRO A 321 1.95 23.44 15.97
CA PRO A 321 1.36 22.40 16.80
C PRO A 321 0.07 21.80 16.24
N GLU A 322 -0.58 22.49 15.31
CA GLU A 322 -1.78 22.00 14.63
C GLU A 322 -1.48 20.95 13.56
N PHE A 323 -0.21 20.79 13.13
CA PHE A 323 0.20 19.81 12.11
C PHE A 323 0.94 18.62 12.75
N THR A 324 0.19 17.57 13.06
CA THR A 324 0.70 16.29 13.57
C THR A 324 0.37 15.17 12.59
N CYS A 325 0.89 13.95 12.80
CA CYS A 325 0.63 12.80 11.91
C CYS A 325 -0.87 12.52 11.75
N THR A 326 -1.67 12.79 12.80
CA THR A 326 -3.13 12.63 12.78
C THR A 326 -3.86 13.58 11.82
N ASN A 327 -3.20 14.59 11.27
CA ASN A 327 -3.80 15.47 10.26
C ASN A 327 -4.10 14.72 8.95
N CYS A 328 -3.29 13.72 8.64
CA CYS A 328 -3.43 12.89 7.46
C CYS A 328 -3.84 11.46 7.80
N HIS A 329 -3.40 10.95 8.96
CA HIS A 329 -3.63 9.57 9.40
C HIS A 329 -4.59 9.54 10.59
N THR A 330 -5.89 9.53 10.32
CA THR A 330 -6.92 9.57 11.37
C THR A 330 -7.25 8.18 11.90
N VAL A 331 -7.45 8.04 13.22
CA VAL A 331 -7.81 6.74 13.82
C VAL A 331 -9.13 6.21 13.25
N GLN A 332 -10.11 7.06 13.06
CA GLN A 332 -11.45 6.69 12.61
C GLN A 332 -11.51 6.10 11.21
N ASN A 333 -10.53 6.36 10.36
CA ASN A 333 -10.48 5.83 9.00
C ASN A 333 -9.24 4.95 8.81
N PHE A 334 -8.94 4.11 9.79
CA PHE A 334 -7.86 3.13 9.73
C PHE A 334 -6.49 3.73 9.38
N GLY A 335 -6.30 5.03 9.69
CA GLY A 335 -5.10 5.78 9.37
C GLY A 335 -5.07 6.39 7.97
N THR A 336 -6.19 6.45 7.25
CA THR A 336 -6.31 7.26 6.03
C THR A 336 -6.86 8.65 6.37
N ASP A 337 -6.86 9.55 5.38
CA ASP A 337 -7.49 10.87 5.53
C ASP A 337 -9.01 10.77 5.32
N LEU A 338 -9.80 11.18 6.33
CA LEU A 338 -11.26 11.13 6.29
C LEU A 338 -11.87 12.01 5.20
N ALA A 339 -11.25 13.13 4.87
CA ALA A 339 -11.73 14.06 3.87
C ALA A 339 -11.26 13.70 2.45
N GLY A 340 -10.54 12.61 2.27
CA GLY A 340 -10.04 12.18 0.97
C GLY A 340 -9.07 13.14 0.30
N ARG A 341 -8.34 13.93 1.10
CA ARG A 341 -7.36 14.86 0.59
C ARG A 341 -6.14 14.13 0.05
N PHE A 342 -5.47 14.78 -0.88
CA PHE A 342 -4.22 14.30 -1.47
C PHE A 342 -3.06 15.14 -0.97
N PHE A 343 -2.01 14.47 -0.54
CA PHE A 343 -0.85 15.13 0.02
C PHE A 343 0.38 14.86 -0.83
N ASN A 344 1.18 15.89 -0.99
CA ASN A 344 2.52 15.77 -1.49
C ASN A 344 3.44 15.58 -0.28
N ILE A 345 3.87 14.35 -0.05
CA ILE A 345 4.89 14.02 0.96
C ILE A 345 6.30 14.07 0.36
N ILE A 346 6.39 14.40 -0.93
CA ILE A 346 7.59 14.34 -1.75
C ILE A 346 7.98 15.78 -2.19
N ASP A 347 7.31 16.83 -1.67
CA ASP A 347 7.57 18.19 -2.13
C ASP A 347 8.99 18.62 -1.76
N THR A 348 9.73 19.01 -2.81
CA THR A 348 11.05 19.61 -2.83
C THR A 348 12.25 18.68 -3.15
N PRO A 349 13.46 19.25 -3.28
CA PRO A 349 14.68 18.62 -3.85
C PRO A 349 15.05 17.22 -3.34
N THR A 350 14.36 16.73 -2.34
CA THR A 350 14.48 15.37 -1.82
C THR A 350 14.03 14.25 -2.78
N VAL A 351 13.28 14.54 -3.84
CA VAL A 351 12.97 13.57 -4.89
C VAL A 351 14.25 13.04 -5.54
N ALA A 352 15.24 13.91 -5.74
CA ALA A 352 16.55 13.51 -6.24
C ALA A 352 17.29 12.54 -5.29
N LEU A 353 17.05 12.63 -3.98
CA LEU A 353 17.63 11.75 -2.96
C LEU A 353 16.94 10.37 -2.89
N ARG A 354 15.72 10.25 -3.43
CA ARG A 354 14.97 8.98 -3.48
C ARG A 354 15.04 8.28 -4.82
N ARG A 355 15.62 8.90 -5.83
CA ARG A 355 15.79 8.26 -7.12
C ARG A 355 16.60 6.99 -6.93
N SER A 356 15.94 5.87 -7.10
CA SER A 356 16.62 4.64 -7.41
C SER A 356 16.91 4.62 -8.92
N PRO A 357 18.11 4.25 -9.35
CA PRO A 357 18.49 4.23 -10.79
C PRO A 357 17.62 3.27 -11.63
N ASP A 358 16.83 2.42 -10.98
CA ASP A 358 15.88 1.49 -11.58
C ASP A 358 14.47 2.09 -11.78
N GLN A 359 14.24 3.37 -11.42
CA GLN A 359 12.97 4.06 -11.67
C GLN A 359 13.11 5.08 -12.79
N PRO A 360 12.13 5.17 -13.72
CA PRO A 360 12.06 6.27 -14.67
C PRO A 360 12.04 7.63 -13.96
N LEU A 361 12.72 8.61 -14.52
CA LEU A 361 12.71 9.99 -14.05
C LEU A 361 12.17 10.89 -15.15
N TYR A 362 11.13 11.62 -14.82
CA TYR A 362 10.45 12.55 -15.71
C TYR A 362 10.80 13.97 -15.36
N THR A 363 11.12 14.79 -16.36
CA THR A 363 11.21 16.25 -16.19
C THR A 363 9.97 16.89 -16.78
N PHE A 364 9.20 17.58 -15.94
CA PHE A 364 8.04 18.37 -16.35
C PHE A 364 8.33 19.86 -16.28
N ARG A 365 7.66 20.63 -17.14
CA ARG A 365 7.69 22.08 -17.16
C ARG A 365 6.27 22.64 -17.02
N TYR A 366 6.09 23.58 -16.11
CA TYR A 366 4.84 24.30 -15.93
C TYR A 366 4.59 25.26 -17.08
N THR A 367 3.42 25.20 -17.69
CA THR A 367 3.03 26.02 -18.86
C THR A 367 1.92 27.03 -18.55
N GLY A 368 1.33 26.97 -17.35
CA GLY A 368 0.27 27.86 -16.92
C GLY A 368 0.76 29.24 -16.49
N PRO A 369 -0.16 30.17 -16.16
CA PRO A 369 0.18 31.48 -15.59
C PRO A 369 0.84 31.33 -14.22
N PRO A 370 1.69 32.28 -13.79
CA PRO A 370 2.36 32.21 -12.50
C PRO A 370 1.39 31.94 -11.34
N ILE A 371 1.73 30.96 -10.48
CA ILE A 371 0.96 30.65 -9.25
C ILE A 371 1.49 31.55 -8.13
N THR A 372 0.58 32.26 -7.46
CA THR A 372 0.89 33.09 -6.31
C THR A 372 0.24 32.58 -5.04
N ASN A 373 0.89 32.79 -3.90
CA ASN A 373 0.29 32.53 -2.59
C ASN A 373 -0.69 33.65 -2.18
N ALA A 374 -1.35 33.48 -1.04
CA ALA A 374 -2.30 34.46 -0.51
C ALA A 374 -1.69 35.85 -0.24
N GLY A 375 -0.37 35.97 -0.13
CA GLY A 375 0.38 37.23 0.01
C GLY A 375 0.80 37.83 -1.31
N GLY A 376 0.38 37.30 -2.47
CA GLY A 376 0.74 37.82 -3.81
C GLY A 376 2.16 37.45 -4.27
N VAL A 377 2.88 36.60 -3.52
CA VAL A 377 4.23 36.17 -3.90
C VAL A 377 4.12 34.99 -4.89
N VAL A 378 4.86 35.12 -6.01
CA VAL A 378 4.93 34.01 -7.00
C VAL A 378 5.66 32.81 -6.38
N THR A 379 4.95 31.72 -6.23
CA THR A 379 5.49 30.45 -5.72
C THR A 379 5.88 29.48 -6.84
N THR A 380 5.23 29.60 -8.01
CA THR A 380 5.56 28.81 -9.19
C THR A 380 5.51 29.73 -10.42
N PRO A 381 6.63 30.13 -10.98
CA PRO A 381 6.65 30.92 -12.23
C PRO A 381 6.32 30.03 -13.42
N THR A 382 5.78 30.63 -14.48
CA THR A 382 5.68 29.96 -15.79
C THR A 382 7.07 29.47 -16.22
N GLY A 383 7.18 28.24 -16.72
CA GLY A 383 8.45 27.65 -17.10
C GLY A 383 9.20 26.94 -15.95
N ALA A 384 8.67 26.95 -14.72
CA ALA A 384 9.23 26.18 -13.62
C ALA A 384 9.30 24.68 -13.99
N THR A 385 10.38 24.02 -13.61
CA THR A 385 10.59 22.60 -13.88
C THR A 385 10.64 21.77 -12.59
N ILE A 386 10.22 20.52 -12.69
CA ILE A 386 10.36 19.51 -11.64
C ILE A 386 10.85 18.19 -12.23
N GLN A 387 11.68 17.48 -11.47
CA GLN A 387 12.03 16.08 -11.77
C GLN A 387 11.35 15.16 -10.76
N ILE A 388 10.64 14.15 -11.25
CA ILE A 388 9.84 13.26 -10.42
C ILE A 388 9.71 11.87 -11.08
N THR A 389 9.67 10.82 -10.26
CA THR A 389 9.46 9.43 -10.73
C THR A 389 7.99 9.07 -10.91
N ASP A 390 7.10 9.74 -10.19
CA ASP A 390 5.65 9.54 -10.26
C ASP A 390 4.90 10.87 -10.04
N PRO A 391 4.29 11.44 -11.08
CA PRO A 391 3.52 12.68 -10.97
C PRO A 391 2.24 12.57 -10.12
N GLY A 392 1.82 11.35 -9.77
CA GLY A 392 0.65 11.10 -8.94
C GLY A 392 -0.63 11.69 -9.52
N ARG A 393 -1.38 12.41 -8.69
CA ARG A 393 -2.68 12.99 -9.06
C ARG A 393 -2.62 13.99 -10.21
N ALA A 394 -1.47 14.62 -10.48
CA ALA A 394 -1.36 15.54 -11.60
C ALA A 394 -1.70 14.89 -12.96
N LEU A 395 -1.41 13.59 -13.13
CA LEU A 395 -1.79 12.85 -14.34
C LEU A 395 -3.32 12.65 -14.48
N ILE A 396 -4.07 12.81 -13.40
CA ILE A 396 -5.53 12.66 -13.39
C ILE A 396 -6.22 14.01 -13.58
N THR A 397 -5.69 15.06 -12.94
CA THR A 397 -6.30 16.39 -12.96
C THR A 397 -5.76 17.30 -14.05
N GLY A 398 -4.59 17.02 -14.60
CA GLY A 398 -3.88 17.94 -15.51
C GLY A 398 -3.34 19.19 -14.81
N GLN A 399 -3.31 19.22 -13.48
CA GLN A 399 -2.94 20.40 -12.72
C GLN A 399 -1.55 20.26 -12.10
N TRP A 400 -0.66 21.21 -12.38
CA TRP A 400 0.69 21.29 -11.79
C TRP A 400 0.68 21.22 -10.26
N ARG A 401 -0.27 21.91 -9.62
CA ARG A 401 -0.39 21.93 -8.15
C ARG A 401 -0.63 20.55 -7.53
N ASP A 402 -1.04 19.57 -8.32
CA ASP A 402 -1.29 18.20 -7.88
C ASP A 402 -0.09 17.25 -8.17
N MET A 403 1.03 17.81 -8.63
CA MET A 403 2.26 17.07 -8.92
C MET A 403 2.77 16.36 -7.66
N GLY A 404 2.99 15.06 -7.76
CA GLY A 404 3.46 14.22 -6.66
C GLY A 404 2.47 14.03 -5.50
N ARG A 405 1.19 14.38 -5.67
CA ARG A 405 0.17 14.18 -4.64
C ARG A 405 -0.43 12.79 -4.72
N PHE A 406 -0.57 12.18 -3.56
CA PHE A 406 -1.14 10.84 -3.39
C PHE A 406 -2.21 10.81 -2.31
N LYS A 407 -3.12 9.86 -2.44
CA LYS A 407 -4.07 9.50 -1.39
C LYS A 407 -3.31 8.93 -0.19
N VAL A 408 -3.74 9.27 1.01
CA VAL A 408 -3.20 8.68 2.25
C VAL A 408 -3.66 7.23 2.35
N PRO A 409 -2.73 6.25 2.41
CA PRO A 409 -3.09 4.84 2.57
C PRO A 409 -3.49 4.52 4.02
N SER A 410 -4.22 3.42 4.22
CA SER A 410 -4.39 2.84 5.56
C SER A 410 -3.04 2.49 6.17
N ILE A 411 -2.86 2.75 7.47
CA ILE A 411 -1.66 2.34 8.21
C ILE A 411 -1.92 1.18 9.17
N ARG A 412 -3.02 0.42 9.01
CA ARG A 412 -3.27 -0.82 9.75
C ARG A 412 -2.62 -2.01 9.05
N GLY A 413 -2.15 -2.98 9.82
CA GLY A 413 -1.47 -4.17 9.31
C GLY A 413 -0.09 -3.87 8.67
N LEU A 414 0.59 -2.81 9.10
CA LEU A 414 1.88 -2.40 8.51
C LEU A 414 2.95 -3.49 8.59
N ALA A 415 3.03 -4.23 9.69
CA ALA A 415 4.04 -5.25 9.92
C ALA A 415 4.07 -6.35 8.83
N ALA A 416 2.94 -6.61 8.18
CA ALA A 416 2.81 -7.61 7.12
C ALA A 416 3.09 -7.05 5.71
N ARG A 417 3.33 -5.73 5.53
CA ARG A 417 3.23 -5.06 4.23
C ARG A 417 4.51 -4.39 3.72
N ALA A 418 5.66 -4.69 4.31
CA ALA A 418 6.93 -4.14 3.79
C ALA A 418 7.18 -4.58 2.32
N PRO A 419 7.85 -3.74 1.50
CA PRO A 419 8.30 -2.37 1.75
C PRO A 419 7.16 -1.34 1.68
N TYR A 420 7.43 -0.08 2.04
CA TYR A 420 6.43 0.97 2.21
C TYR A 420 6.53 2.07 1.16
N PHE A 421 5.60 3.03 1.23
CA PHE A 421 5.28 4.07 0.25
C PHE A 421 4.68 3.50 -1.04
N HIS A 422 4.24 4.38 -1.93
CA HIS A 422 3.61 3.99 -3.19
C HIS A 422 4.57 3.22 -4.10
N ASP A 423 5.86 3.50 -4.02
CA ASP A 423 6.93 2.97 -4.86
C ASP A 423 7.82 1.92 -4.17
N GLY A 424 7.50 1.54 -2.93
CA GLY A 424 8.29 0.57 -2.17
C GLY A 424 9.68 1.06 -1.76
N SER A 425 9.89 2.38 -1.64
CA SER A 425 11.21 2.97 -1.36
C SER A 425 11.68 2.85 0.10
N ALA A 426 10.79 2.55 1.04
CA ALA A 426 11.14 2.32 2.45
C ALA A 426 11.02 0.83 2.81
N ASN A 427 12.12 0.21 3.24
CA ASN A 427 12.14 -1.21 3.55
C ASN A 427 11.66 -1.54 4.96
N THR A 428 11.79 -0.60 5.89
CA THR A 428 11.48 -0.77 7.31
C THR A 428 10.57 0.36 7.80
N LEU A 429 9.94 0.17 8.97
CA LEU A 429 9.18 1.23 9.64
C LEU A 429 10.08 2.40 10.06
N LEU A 430 11.34 2.14 10.40
CA LEU A 430 12.30 3.19 10.70
C LEU A 430 12.61 4.04 9.44
N ASP A 431 12.70 3.42 8.26
CA ASP A 431 12.91 4.16 7.02
C ASP A 431 11.74 5.12 6.74
N ILE A 432 10.50 4.74 7.13
CA ILE A 432 9.34 5.66 7.04
C ILE A 432 9.57 6.87 7.94
N VAL A 433 9.93 6.65 9.22
CA VAL A 433 10.17 7.73 10.19
C VAL A 433 11.26 8.66 9.67
N LYS A 434 12.40 8.11 9.23
CA LYS A 434 13.51 8.88 8.65
C LYS A 434 13.13 9.66 7.38
N ALA A 435 12.27 9.07 6.55
CA ALA A 435 11.77 9.77 5.38
C ALA A 435 10.94 11.01 5.77
N TYR A 436 10.05 10.89 6.77
CA TYR A 436 9.28 12.04 7.25
C TYR A 436 10.17 13.12 7.89
N GLU A 437 11.21 12.75 8.64
CA GLU A 437 12.20 13.70 9.14
C GLU A 437 12.83 14.51 7.99
N THR A 438 13.25 13.80 6.96
CA THR A 438 13.89 14.41 5.78
C THR A 438 12.94 15.34 5.05
N PHE A 439 11.66 14.94 4.87
CA PHE A 439 10.69 15.73 4.11
C PHE A 439 10.22 16.98 4.82
N GLN A 440 10.05 16.87 6.12
CA GLN A 440 9.47 17.95 6.92
C GLN A 440 10.54 18.82 7.59
N GLY A 441 11.81 18.42 7.48
CA GLY A 441 12.95 19.20 8.02
C GLY A 441 12.99 19.24 9.53
N PHE A 442 12.57 18.16 10.21
CA PHE A 442 12.69 18.01 11.67
C PHE A 442 13.42 16.69 12.00
N VAL A 443 13.82 16.52 13.26
CA VAL A 443 14.55 15.34 13.71
C VAL A 443 13.91 14.83 15.02
N PHE A 444 13.67 13.52 15.07
CA PHE A 444 13.35 12.82 16.32
C PHE A 444 14.63 12.44 17.06
N THR A 445 14.54 12.30 18.38
CA THR A 445 15.61 11.64 19.14
C THR A 445 15.58 10.13 18.83
N PRO A 446 16.69 9.39 19.04
CA PRO A 446 16.69 7.94 18.84
C PRO A 446 15.63 7.20 19.67
N GLU A 447 15.26 7.71 20.85
CA GLU A 447 14.18 7.16 21.67
C GLU A 447 12.81 7.43 21.05
N GLU A 448 12.54 8.64 20.56
CA GLU A 448 11.30 8.99 19.87
C GLU A 448 11.11 8.16 18.59
N GLU A 449 12.20 7.93 17.84
CA GLU A 449 12.18 7.04 16.66
C GLU A 449 11.80 5.60 17.05
N ALA A 450 12.41 5.07 18.09
CA ALA A 450 12.11 3.72 18.58
C ALA A 450 10.67 3.60 19.08
N ASP A 451 10.15 4.58 19.79
CA ASP A 451 8.76 4.63 20.26
C ASP A 451 7.77 4.71 19.09
N LEU A 452 8.05 5.54 18.08
CA LEU A 452 7.22 5.61 16.87
C LEU A 452 7.23 4.28 16.11
N VAL A 453 8.40 3.64 15.95
CA VAL A 453 8.49 2.33 15.31
C VAL A 453 7.72 1.28 16.11
N ALA A 454 7.79 1.29 17.45
CA ALA A 454 7.01 0.40 18.32
C ALA A 454 5.51 0.60 18.09
N PHE A 455 5.03 1.84 18.05
CA PHE A 455 3.61 2.15 17.76
C PHE A 455 3.21 1.68 16.36
N LEU A 456 3.97 2.02 15.31
CA LEU A 456 3.67 1.62 13.94
C LEU A 456 3.68 0.10 13.77
N SER A 457 4.52 -0.62 14.50
CA SER A 457 4.58 -2.09 14.49
C SER A 457 3.35 -2.75 15.14
N ALA A 458 2.63 -2.00 15.96
CA ALA A 458 1.42 -2.43 16.67
C ALA A 458 0.11 -2.09 15.91
N LEU A 459 0.20 -1.46 14.75
CA LEU A 459 -0.93 -1.12 13.91
C LEU A 459 -1.19 -2.22 12.88
#